data_72aa5306cbf57ccd435142fbf24fe98e
#
_entry.id   72aa5306cbf57ccd435142fbf24fe98e
#
_cell.length_a   1.000
_cell.length_b   1.000
_cell.length_c   1.000
_cell.angle_alpha   90.00
_cell.angle_beta   90.00
_cell.angle_gamma   90.00
#
_symmetry.space_group_name_H-M   'P 1'
#
loop_
_entity.id
_entity.type
_entity.pdbx_description
1 polymer ?
#
loop_
_entity_poly.entity_id
_entity_poly.type
_entity_poly.pdbx_seq_one_letter_code
_entity_poly.pdbx_strand_id
1 'polypeptide(L)'
;MTGRPTLKEMAREAVLAHGGRATFAQIKAYALEHYDSVNPSALNCQVNSACVNVQARVNYLENQRRRVCHAGKSPDLFFKTARVEVQIYDPLKHGERQITEDSTAVGHAQWIVRPVSDKEAVPDSWK
;
A
#
# COMPACT_ATOMS: atom_id res chain seq x y z
N MET A 1 -26.19 3.12 10.46
CA MET A 1 -25.12 4.08 10.83
C MET A 1 -23.88 3.77 10.04
N THR A 2 -23.35 4.74 9.44
CA THR A 2 -22.07 4.60 8.77
C THR A 2 -20.96 5.03 9.71
N GLY A 3 -20.04 4.14 10.00
CA GLY A 3 -18.83 4.54 10.68
C GLY A 3 -18.00 5.46 9.79
N ARG A 4 -17.04 6.13 10.38
CA ARG A 4 -16.09 6.89 9.59
C ARG A 4 -15.22 5.93 8.78
N PRO A 5 -14.60 6.39 7.68
CA PRO A 5 -13.71 5.55 6.89
C PRO A 5 -12.52 5.04 7.70
N THR A 6 -11.92 3.95 7.23
CA THR A 6 -10.66 3.46 7.82
C THR A 6 -9.54 4.47 7.58
N LEU A 7 -8.43 4.32 8.30
CA LEU A 7 -7.28 5.21 8.10
C LEU A 7 -6.75 5.12 6.66
N LYS A 8 -6.76 3.93 6.05
CA LYS A 8 -6.37 3.77 4.65
C LYS A 8 -7.29 4.54 3.70
N GLU A 9 -8.59 4.50 3.97
CA GLU A 9 -9.58 5.22 3.16
C GLU A 9 -9.45 6.74 3.33
N MET A 10 -9.19 7.22 4.55
CA MET A 10 -8.90 8.64 4.81
C MET A 10 -7.68 9.09 4.02
N ALA A 11 -6.63 8.28 4.01
CA ALA A 11 -5.42 8.57 3.27
C ALA A 11 -5.70 8.62 1.77
N ARG A 12 -6.51 7.70 1.25
CA ARG A 12 -6.89 7.69 -0.15
C ARG A 12 -7.66 8.95 -0.53
N GLU A 13 -8.60 9.37 0.31
CA GLU A 13 -9.32 10.63 0.10
C GLU A 13 -8.35 11.81 0.00
N ALA A 14 -7.37 11.87 0.91
CA ALA A 14 -6.38 12.93 0.94
C ALA A 14 -5.54 12.96 -0.35
N VAL A 15 -5.08 11.80 -0.79
CA VAL A 15 -4.29 11.70 -2.03
C VAL A 15 -5.11 12.12 -3.24
N LEU A 16 -6.37 11.69 -3.31
CA LEU A 16 -7.26 12.08 -4.41
C LEU A 16 -7.56 13.59 -4.38
N ALA A 17 -7.73 14.17 -3.19
CA ALA A 17 -7.96 15.60 -3.05
C ALA A 17 -6.76 16.44 -3.52
N HIS A 18 -5.57 15.84 -3.52
CA HIS A 18 -4.34 16.48 -4.00
C HIS A 18 -3.97 16.05 -5.44
N GLY A 19 -4.95 15.56 -6.18
CA GLY A 19 -4.73 15.21 -7.60
C GLY A 19 -4.07 13.86 -7.85
N GLY A 20 -4.09 12.96 -6.89
CA GLY A 20 -3.53 11.61 -7.03
C GLY A 20 -2.10 11.44 -6.51
N ARG A 21 -1.53 12.49 -5.93
CA ARG A 21 -0.20 12.49 -5.34
C ARG A 21 -0.22 13.36 -4.07
N ALA A 22 0.35 12.87 -2.98
CA ALA A 22 0.43 13.63 -1.75
C ALA A 22 1.62 13.19 -0.90
N THR A 23 2.12 14.12 -0.08
CA THR A 23 3.11 13.78 0.94
C THR A 23 2.40 13.25 2.19
N PHE A 24 3.15 12.59 3.05
CA PHE A 24 2.62 12.14 4.35
C PHE A 24 2.11 13.32 5.18
N ALA A 25 2.79 14.47 5.11
CA ALA A 25 2.35 15.68 5.81
C ALA A 25 1.00 16.17 5.29
N GLN A 26 0.77 16.14 3.99
CA GLN A 26 -0.50 16.51 3.38
C GLN A 26 -1.62 15.56 3.76
N ILE A 27 -1.34 14.25 3.77
CA ILE A 27 -2.30 13.24 4.18
C ILE A 27 -2.70 13.45 5.63
N LYS A 28 -1.73 13.68 6.51
CA LYS A 28 -1.96 13.93 7.94
C LYS A 28 -2.81 15.18 8.13
N ALA A 29 -2.47 16.28 7.48
CA ALA A 29 -3.20 17.53 7.58
C ALA A 29 -4.66 17.36 7.13
N TYR A 30 -4.89 16.67 6.04
CA TYR A 30 -6.23 16.39 5.53
C TYR A 30 -7.05 15.57 6.54
N ALA A 31 -6.46 14.48 7.06
CA ALA A 31 -7.17 13.62 7.99
C ALA A 31 -7.51 14.35 9.30
N LEU A 32 -6.59 15.15 9.83
CA LEU A 32 -6.84 15.92 11.06
C LEU A 32 -7.87 17.03 10.87
N GLU A 33 -7.98 17.56 9.66
CA GLU A 33 -8.98 18.58 9.32
C GLU A 33 -10.39 17.99 9.17
N HIS A 34 -10.50 16.79 8.60
CA HIS A 34 -11.79 16.20 8.23
C HIS A 34 -12.32 15.19 9.25
N TYR A 35 -11.48 14.67 10.12
CA TYR A 35 -11.87 13.61 11.07
C TYR A 35 -11.30 13.87 12.45
N ASP A 36 -12.10 13.54 13.47
CA ASP A 36 -11.68 13.68 14.86
C ASP A 36 -10.85 12.47 15.32
N SER A 37 -9.98 12.69 16.28
CA SER A 37 -9.26 11.62 16.99
C SER A 37 -8.41 10.72 16.09
N VAL A 38 -7.82 11.28 15.03
CA VAL A 38 -6.91 10.54 14.17
C VAL A 38 -5.53 10.49 14.82
N ASN A 39 -4.98 9.26 14.94
CA ASN A 39 -3.62 9.07 15.43
C ASN A 39 -2.65 9.15 14.25
N PRO A 40 -1.75 10.17 14.20
CA PRO A 40 -0.86 10.35 13.06
C PRO A 40 0.12 9.17 12.84
N SER A 41 0.60 8.55 13.91
CA SER A 41 1.50 7.40 13.79
C SER A 41 0.78 6.20 13.19
N ALA A 42 -0.45 5.93 13.65
CA ALA A 42 -1.26 4.85 13.09
C ALA A 42 -1.59 5.13 11.62
N LEU A 43 -1.90 6.38 11.28
CA LEU A 43 -2.17 6.78 9.90
C LEU A 43 -0.96 6.49 9.00
N ASN A 44 0.23 6.90 9.41
CA ASN A 44 1.45 6.66 8.63
C ASN A 44 1.71 5.17 8.45
N CYS A 45 1.51 4.36 9.49
CA CYS A 45 1.66 2.89 9.39
C CYS A 45 0.69 2.31 8.37
N GLN A 46 -0.56 2.77 8.38
CA GLN A 46 -1.57 2.28 7.44
C GLN A 46 -1.27 2.72 6.00
N VAL A 47 -0.76 3.94 5.80
CA VAL A 47 -0.33 4.39 4.47
C VAL A 47 0.81 3.50 3.96
N ASN A 48 1.82 3.23 4.77
CA ASN A 48 2.93 2.36 4.37
C ASN A 48 2.46 0.94 4.06
N SER A 49 1.53 0.38 4.84
CA SER A 49 1.01 -0.96 4.57
C SER A 49 0.18 -1.02 3.29
N ALA A 50 -0.36 0.12 2.86
CA ALA A 50 -1.14 0.21 1.62
C ALA A 50 -0.28 0.56 0.39
N CYS A 51 1.03 0.75 0.56
CA CYS A 51 1.95 1.00 -0.56
C CYS A 51 2.46 -0.32 -1.12
N VAL A 52 2.17 -0.57 -2.40
CA VAL A 52 2.49 -1.85 -3.05
C VAL A 52 3.99 -2.09 -3.23
N ASN A 53 4.81 -1.06 -3.12
CA ASN A 53 6.26 -1.14 -3.27
C ASN A 53 7.03 -0.95 -1.95
N VAL A 54 6.36 -0.98 -0.81
CA VAL A 54 7.02 -0.84 0.50
C VAL A 54 7.14 -2.20 1.16
N GLN A 55 8.36 -2.61 1.46
CA GLN A 55 8.63 -3.91 2.07
C GLN A 55 7.98 -4.07 3.44
N ALA A 56 7.87 -2.99 4.21
CA ALA A 56 7.27 -3.04 5.55
C ALA A 56 5.83 -3.54 5.57
N ARG A 57 5.10 -3.48 4.43
CA ARG A 57 3.73 -3.98 4.38
C ARG A 57 3.61 -5.47 4.70
N VAL A 58 4.66 -6.25 4.45
CA VAL A 58 4.64 -7.69 4.74
C VAL A 58 4.81 -8.01 6.23
N ASN A 59 5.02 -7.00 7.07
CA ASN A 59 5.00 -7.16 8.52
C ASN A 59 3.56 -7.34 9.04
N TYR A 60 2.56 -7.01 8.23
CA TYR A 60 1.16 -7.20 8.56
C TYR A 60 0.68 -8.56 8.07
N LEU A 61 0.05 -9.30 8.96
CA LEU A 61 -0.37 -10.68 8.68
C LEU A 61 -1.23 -10.79 7.42
N GLU A 62 -2.09 -9.81 7.16
CA GLU A 62 -2.97 -9.78 5.99
C GLU A 62 -2.21 -9.79 4.66
N ASN A 63 -0.94 -9.36 4.66
CA ASN A 63 -0.09 -9.30 3.47
C ASN A 63 0.90 -10.47 3.39
N GLN A 64 0.87 -11.40 4.32
CA GLN A 64 1.79 -12.54 4.35
C GLN A 64 1.22 -13.69 3.54
N ARG A 65 1.05 -13.46 2.23
CA ARG A 65 0.59 -14.47 1.28
C ARG A 65 1.01 -14.08 -0.13
N ARG A 66 1.14 -15.07 -0.97
CA ARG A 66 1.45 -14.83 -2.39
C ARG A 66 0.24 -14.24 -3.09
N ARG A 67 0.44 -13.10 -3.74
CA ARG A 67 -0.61 -12.49 -4.54
C ARG A 67 -0.05 -11.38 -5.43
N VAL A 68 -0.77 -11.10 -6.50
CA VAL A 68 -0.55 -9.91 -7.33
C VAL A 68 -1.37 -8.77 -6.74
N CYS A 69 -0.79 -7.57 -6.70
CA CYS A 69 -1.48 -6.40 -6.19
C CYS A 69 -2.51 -5.90 -7.20
N HIS A 70 -3.68 -5.47 -6.70
CA HIS A 70 -4.78 -4.99 -7.52
C HIS A 70 -5.07 -3.53 -7.23
N ALA A 71 -4.93 -2.67 -8.26
CA ALA A 71 -5.23 -1.25 -8.13
C ALA A 71 -6.68 -1.02 -7.68
N GLY A 72 -6.86 0.00 -6.84
CA GLY A 72 -8.17 0.40 -6.36
C GLY A 72 -8.77 -0.47 -5.27
N LYS A 73 -8.10 -1.54 -4.88
CA LYS A 73 -8.57 -2.45 -3.83
C LYS A 73 -7.66 -2.38 -2.61
N SER A 74 -8.27 -2.11 -1.44
CA SER A 74 -7.53 -2.18 -0.20
C SER A 74 -6.98 -3.60 0.00
N PRO A 75 -5.71 -3.77 0.41
CA PRO A 75 -4.78 -2.72 0.83
C PRO A 75 -3.86 -2.18 -0.27
N ASP A 76 -4.13 -2.40 -1.55
CA ASP A 76 -3.24 -2.05 -2.66
C ASP A 76 -3.57 -0.66 -3.23
N LEU A 77 -3.48 0.36 -2.39
CA LEU A 77 -3.96 1.70 -2.73
C LEU A 77 -2.91 2.63 -3.33
N PHE A 78 -1.65 2.51 -2.90
CA PHE A 78 -0.63 3.51 -3.19
C PHE A 78 0.64 2.92 -3.75
N PHE A 79 1.39 3.78 -4.44
CA PHE A 79 2.77 3.53 -4.84
C PHE A 79 3.63 4.65 -4.24
N LYS A 80 4.66 4.29 -3.48
CA LYS A 80 5.52 5.27 -2.83
C LYS A 80 6.57 5.74 -3.82
N THR A 81 6.58 7.04 -4.12
CA THR A 81 7.46 7.65 -5.13
C THR A 81 8.68 8.32 -4.52
N ALA A 82 8.63 8.64 -3.23
CA ALA A 82 9.73 9.22 -2.48
C ALA A 82 9.55 8.86 -1.02
N ARG A 83 10.55 9.14 -0.20
CA ARG A 83 10.52 8.80 1.22
C ARG A 83 9.24 9.22 1.94
N VAL A 84 8.68 10.36 1.57
CA VAL A 84 7.50 10.93 2.24
C VAL A 84 6.37 11.26 1.26
N GLU A 85 6.37 10.65 0.08
CA GLU A 85 5.36 10.93 -0.95
C GLU A 85 4.80 9.65 -1.55
N VAL A 86 3.48 9.65 -1.77
CA VAL A 86 2.78 8.52 -2.40
C VAL A 86 1.89 9.02 -3.53
N GLN A 87 1.61 8.11 -4.47
CA GLN A 87 0.63 8.30 -5.54
C GLN A 87 -0.39 7.18 -5.44
N ILE A 88 -1.56 7.38 -6.07
CA ILE A 88 -2.51 6.29 -6.26
C ILE A 88 -1.82 5.23 -7.12
N TYR A 89 -1.87 3.97 -6.68
CA TYR A 89 -1.26 2.87 -7.42
C TYR A 89 -1.97 2.64 -8.75
N ASP A 90 -1.21 2.64 -9.83
CA ASP A 90 -1.68 2.35 -11.18
C ASP A 90 -0.68 1.41 -11.86
N PRO A 91 -1.04 0.14 -12.11
CA PRO A 91 -0.13 -0.81 -12.73
C PRO A 91 0.37 -0.40 -14.11
N LEU A 92 -0.41 0.37 -14.85
CA LEU A 92 -0.01 0.86 -16.15
C LEU A 92 1.11 1.91 -16.07
N LYS A 93 1.14 2.65 -14.96
CA LYS A 93 2.14 3.68 -14.72
C LYS A 93 3.32 3.18 -13.91
N HIS A 94 3.04 2.39 -12.86
CA HIS A 94 4.03 1.97 -11.86
C HIS A 94 4.54 0.55 -12.08
N GLY A 95 3.93 -0.20 -13.01
CA GLY A 95 4.21 -1.62 -13.20
C GLY A 95 3.43 -2.49 -12.22
N GLU A 96 3.19 -3.73 -12.59
CA GLU A 96 2.54 -4.68 -11.72
C GLU A 96 3.45 -5.08 -10.56
N ARG A 97 2.88 -5.25 -9.39
CA ARG A 97 3.58 -5.62 -8.16
C ARG A 97 3.01 -6.92 -7.60
N GLN A 98 3.83 -7.63 -6.84
CA GLN A 98 3.41 -8.89 -6.20
C GLN A 98 4.06 -9.04 -4.83
N ILE A 99 3.47 -9.90 -4.02
CA ILE A 99 4.04 -10.38 -2.77
C ILE A 99 4.35 -11.84 -2.96
N THR A 100 5.58 -12.26 -2.67
CA THR A 100 6.02 -13.63 -2.82
C THR A 100 6.96 -14.02 -1.69
N GLU A 101 7.26 -15.32 -1.57
CA GLU A 101 8.21 -15.79 -0.57
C GLU A 101 9.63 -15.56 -1.04
N ASP A 102 10.49 -15.18 -0.11
CA ASP A 102 11.93 -15.11 -0.35
C ASP A 102 12.52 -16.49 -0.10
N SER A 103 12.84 -17.20 -1.18
CA SER A 103 13.41 -18.54 -1.10
C SER A 103 14.83 -18.58 -0.56
N THR A 104 15.50 -17.43 -0.44
CA THR A 104 16.85 -17.35 0.12
C THR A 104 16.87 -17.16 1.63
N ALA A 105 15.70 -16.93 2.24
CA ALA A 105 15.60 -16.76 3.68
C ALA A 105 15.97 -18.06 4.39
N VAL A 106 16.86 -17.97 5.37
CA VAL A 106 17.32 -19.12 6.14
C VAL A 106 16.45 -19.28 7.39
N GLY A 107 15.94 -20.48 7.59
CA GLY A 107 15.25 -20.86 8.81
C GLY A 107 13.74 -20.65 8.84
N HIS A 108 13.19 -19.80 8.01
CA HIS A 108 11.74 -19.59 7.89
C HIS A 108 11.40 -18.80 6.64
N ALA A 109 10.18 -18.96 6.18
CA ALA A 109 9.70 -18.23 5.01
C ALA A 109 9.65 -16.75 5.33
N GLN A 110 10.15 -15.95 4.41
CA GLN A 110 10.11 -14.50 4.50
C GLN A 110 9.36 -13.95 3.29
N TRP A 111 8.47 -13.01 3.52
CA TRP A 111 7.67 -12.40 2.46
C TRP A 111 8.37 -11.17 1.91
N ILE A 112 8.35 -11.01 0.60
CA ILE A 112 8.95 -9.85 -0.05
C ILE A 112 7.98 -9.24 -1.06
N VAL A 113 8.12 -7.93 -1.22
CA VAL A 113 7.41 -7.15 -2.23
C VAL A 113 8.35 -6.97 -3.41
N ARG A 114 7.87 -7.30 -4.63
CA ARG A 114 8.71 -7.17 -5.83
C ARG A 114 7.85 -6.86 -7.05
N PRO A 115 8.45 -6.28 -8.11
CA PRO A 115 7.74 -6.10 -9.37
C PRO A 115 7.48 -7.46 -10.01
N VAL A 116 6.40 -7.55 -10.78
CA VAL A 116 6.18 -8.71 -11.65
C VAL A 116 7.08 -8.52 -12.87
N SER A 117 8.00 -9.47 -13.07
CA SER A 117 8.93 -9.43 -14.18
C SER A 117 8.31 -10.10 -15.40
N ASP A 118 8.63 -9.60 -16.60
CA ASP A 118 8.24 -10.25 -17.86
C ASP A 118 8.78 -11.68 -17.97
N LYS A 119 9.83 -12.00 -17.23
CA LYS A 119 10.46 -13.32 -17.23
C LYS A 119 9.84 -14.28 -16.23
N GLU A 120 8.97 -13.78 -15.34
CA GLU A 120 8.33 -14.59 -14.32
C GLU A 120 6.83 -14.65 -14.59
N ALA A 121 6.37 -15.82 -15.04
CA ALA A 121 4.93 -16.03 -15.22
C ALA A 121 4.26 -16.03 -13.84
N VAL A 122 3.23 -15.21 -13.69
CA VAL A 122 2.43 -15.20 -12.46
C VAL A 122 1.39 -16.31 -12.57
N PRO A 123 1.34 -17.25 -11.59
CA PRO A 123 0.32 -18.28 -11.60
C PRO A 123 -1.09 -17.69 -11.61
N ASP A 124 -2.00 -18.32 -12.33
CA ASP A 124 -3.40 -17.85 -12.40
C ASP A 124 -4.05 -17.75 -11.03
N SER A 125 -3.65 -18.60 -10.09
CA SER A 125 -4.15 -18.55 -8.72
C SER A 125 -3.78 -17.27 -7.95
N TRP A 126 -2.82 -16.50 -8.46
CA TRP A 126 -2.40 -15.24 -7.84
C TRP A 126 -3.19 -14.03 -8.37
N LYS A 127 -3.91 -14.22 -9.45
CA LYS A 127 -4.64 -13.13 -10.13
C LYS A 127 -6.04 -12.95 -9.58
#